data_53fbac21fc59d351cf396994a2cd3951
#
_entry.id   53fbac21fc59d351cf396994a2cd3951
#
_cell.length_a   1.000
_cell.length_b   1.000
_cell.length_c   1.000
_cell.angle_alpha   90.00
_cell.angle_beta   90.00
_cell.angle_gamma   90.00
#
_symmetry.space_group_name_H-M   'P 1'
#
loop_
_entity.id
_entity.type
_entity.pdbx_description
1 polymer ?
#
loop_
_entity_poly.entity_id
_entity_poly.type
_entity_poly.pdbx_seq_one_letter_code
_entity_poly.pdbx_strand_id
1 'polypeptide(L)'
;TMLMHYMFDENPGTHGLKTLAIKHTDYGDYEAELDNWITDYRKKTGILKASFSYDLIPFEIMKNYAAMDAVVTFLLFEKFEKAILKNEKLYWVYKNLLIEGCRFLAQVESNGVPFDATRLQFGQKRMQEDIDAAVEKLNSYPEVRQFIKVKGGFNPNSTVQLRTLLFEYVGLAPTGKKTGTGADSTDAESLQKLASEHEIPELILEVRQKVKIKTTYLDKIIPALDMDGRLRTHFNLHGTTSGRLSSSGKLNMQQLPRDNPTVKGCIKAKAGNKIVAMD
;
A
#
# COMPACT_ATOMS: atom_id res chain seq x y z
N THR A 1 11.45 8.97 20.11
CA THR A 1 12.32 7.77 20.20
C THR A 1 12.51 7.10 18.84
N MET A 2 11.43 6.72 18.12
CA MET A 2 11.48 6.05 16.82
C MET A 2 12.38 6.78 15.79
N LEU A 3 12.17 8.08 15.59
CA LEU A 3 13.00 8.90 14.67
C LEU A 3 14.46 9.07 15.14
N MET A 4 14.69 9.06 16.45
CA MET A 4 16.08 9.04 16.96
C MET A 4 16.77 7.72 16.63
N HIS A 5 16.08 6.58 16.82
CA HIS A 5 16.64 5.28 16.48
C HIS A 5 16.92 5.16 14.98
N TYR A 6 16.04 5.70 14.13
CA TYR A 6 16.24 5.75 12.68
C TYR A 6 17.54 6.45 12.27
N MET A 7 18.05 7.40 13.07
CA MET A 7 19.35 8.04 12.82
C MET A 7 20.56 7.12 13.06
N PHE A 8 20.36 5.99 13.73
CA PHE A 8 21.41 5.00 14.03
C PHE A 8 21.25 3.69 13.24
N ASP A 9 20.02 3.38 12.83
CA ASP A 9 19.67 2.18 12.09
C ASP A 9 18.54 2.52 11.11
N GLU A 10 18.85 2.59 9.82
CA GLU A 10 17.91 2.91 8.75
C GLU A 10 17.05 1.73 8.29
N ASN A 11 17.27 0.53 8.85
CA ASN A 11 16.56 -0.67 8.39
C ASN A 11 15.07 -0.64 8.77
N PRO A 12 14.15 -0.79 7.79
CA PRO A 12 12.72 -0.80 8.07
C PRO A 12 12.33 -1.95 9.02
N GLY A 13 11.37 -1.67 9.90
CA GLY A 13 10.84 -2.67 10.85
C GLY A 13 11.63 -2.81 12.15
N THR A 14 12.75 -2.12 12.33
CA THR A 14 13.59 -2.18 13.55
C THR A 14 13.18 -1.17 14.63
N HIS A 15 12.26 -0.23 14.32
CA HIS A 15 11.97 0.94 15.15
C HIS A 15 10.74 0.78 16.06
N GLY A 16 10.06 -0.37 16.02
CA GLY A 16 8.89 -0.63 16.88
C GLY A 16 9.26 -0.62 18.36
N LEU A 17 8.38 -0.08 19.22
CA LEU A 17 8.63 0.07 20.65
C LEU A 17 9.02 -1.26 21.30
N LYS A 18 8.31 -2.34 21.04
CA LYS A 18 8.61 -3.69 21.50
C LYS A 18 10.03 -4.14 21.10
N THR A 19 10.39 -3.97 19.82
CA THR A 19 11.74 -4.32 19.32
C THR A 19 12.82 -3.53 20.03
N LEU A 20 12.58 -2.23 20.23
CA LEU A 20 13.53 -1.36 20.92
C LEU A 20 13.62 -1.67 22.41
N ALA A 21 12.49 -2.00 23.06
CA ALA A 21 12.45 -2.41 24.46
C ALA A 21 13.34 -3.67 24.68
N ILE A 22 13.17 -4.70 23.86
CA ILE A 22 13.97 -5.93 23.94
C ILE A 22 15.47 -5.66 23.76
N LYS A 23 15.82 -4.79 22.81
CA LYS A 23 17.24 -4.52 22.48
C LYS A 23 17.93 -3.58 23.45
N HIS A 24 17.20 -2.68 24.10
CA HIS A 24 17.80 -1.52 24.74
C HIS A 24 17.39 -1.30 26.20
N THR A 25 16.46 -2.10 26.74
CA THR A 25 15.97 -2.01 28.14
C THR A 25 15.86 -3.40 28.75
N ASP A 26 15.67 -3.46 30.05
CA ASP A 26 15.41 -4.70 30.79
C ASP A 26 13.93 -5.09 30.80
N TYR A 27 13.08 -4.38 30.07
CA TYR A 27 11.62 -4.53 30.03
C TYR A 27 11.14 -5.14 28.69
N GLY A 28 11.91 -6.03 28.11
CA GLY A 28 11.62 -6.56 26.76
C GLY A 28 10.33 -7.38 26.61
N ASP A 29 9.77 -7.87 27.73
CA ASP A 29 8.61 -8.78 27.71
C ASP A 29 7.36 -8.20 28.41
N TYR A 30 7.29 -6.88 28.60
CA TYR A 30 6.18 -6.24 29.32
C TYR A 30 4.82 -6.38 28.61
N GLU A 31 4.80 -6.70 27.32
CA GLU A 31 3.56 -6.91 26.54
C GLU A 31 3.00 -8.34 26.66
N ALA A 32 3.74 -9.29 27.25
CA ALA A 32 3.39 -10.71 27.22
C ALA A 32 2.02 -11.00 27.85
N GLU A 33 1.66 -10.33 28.94
CA GLU A 33 0.37 -10.49 29.61
C GLU A 33 -0.78 -10.07 28.66
N LEU A 34 -0.63 -8.93 27.98
CA LEU A 34 -1.59 -8.42 27.02
C LEU A 34 -1.72 -9.35 25.81
N ASP A 35 -0.61 -9.74 25.21
CA ASP A 35 -0.58 -10.62 24.03
C ASP A 35 -1.24 -11.99 24.32
N ASN A 36 -0.96 -12.56 25.49
CA ASN A 36 -1.56 -13.81 25.95
C ASN A 36 -3.06 -13.67 26.14
N TRP A 37 -3.50 -12.60 26.83
CA TRP A 37 -4.91 -12.34 27.04
C TRP A 37 -5.68 -12.15 25.71
N ILE A 38 -5.15 -11.35 24.80
CA ILE A 38 -5.75 -11.14 23.45
C ILE A 38 -5.88 -12.47 22.71
N THR A 39 -4.83 -13.28 22.75
CA THR A 39 -4.80 -14.57 22.06
C THR A 39 -5.86 -15.51 22.62
N ASP A 40 -5.98 -15.63 23.94
CA ASP A 40 -6.95 -16.48 24.60
C ASP A 40 -8.38 -15.98 24.44
N TYR A 41 -8.59 -14.67 24.54
CA TYR A 41 -9.91 -14.06 24.33
C TYR A 41 -10.42 -14.33 22.90
N ARG A 42 -9.56 -14.14 21.89
CA ARG A 42 -9.92 -14.40 20.50
C ARG A 42 -10.19 -15.88 20.22
N LYS A 43 -9.45 -16.80 20.84
CA LYS A 43 -9.74 -18.24 20.74
C LYS A 43 -11.09 -18.59 21.35
N LYS A 44 -11.43 -18.00 22.51
CA LYS A 44 -12.72 -18.27 23.22
C LYS A 44 -13.92 -17.69 22.49
N THR A 45 -13.78 -16.51 21.90
CA THR A 45 -14.89 -15.75 21.31
C THR A 45 -15.04 -15.95 19.79
N GLY A 46 -14.01 -16.45 19.12
CA GLY A 46 -13.97 -16.55 17.65
C GLY A 46 -13.78 -15.21 16.93
N ILE A 47 -13.53 -14.12 17.65
CA ILE A 47 -13.35 -12.78 17.05
C ILE A 47 -12.12 -12.76 16.15
N LEU A 48 -12.29 -12.32 14.90
CA LEU A 48 -11.20 -12.15 13.96
C LEU A 48 -10.28 -11.00 14.38
N LYS A 49 -8.99 -11.09 14.01
CA LYS A 49 -8.00 -10.04 14.31
C LYS A 49 -8.44 -8.66 13.83
N ALA A 50 -9.06 -8.58 12.65
CA ALA A 50 -9.52 -7.33 12.06
C ALA A 50 -10.71 -6.68 12.78
N SER A 51 -11.47 -7.48 13.55
CA SER A 51 -12.66 -7.04 14.30
C SER A 51 -12.40 -6.91 15.81
N PHE A 52 -11.17 -7.19 16.24
CA PHE A 52 -10.80 -7.03 17.65
C PHE A 52 -10.59 -5.56 18.00
N SER A 53 -11.18 -5.12 19.11
CA SER A 53 -11.05 -3.77 19.62
C SER A 53 -10.40 -3.76 21.00
N TYR A 54 -9.57 -2.76 21.27
CA TYR A 54 -8.82 -2.64 22.51
C TYR A 54 -9.69 -2.30 23.74
N ASP A 55 -10.90 -1.79 23.54
CA ASP A 55 -11.90 -1.55 24.60
C ASP A 55 -12.44 -2.85 25.23
N LEU A 56 -12.21 -3.99 24.62
CA LEU A 56 -12.53 -5.31 25.17
C LEU A 56 -11.54 -5.78 26.25
N ILE A 57 -10.37 -5.13 26.34
CA ILE A 57 -9.30 -5.55 27.26
C ILE A 57 -9.64 -5.08 28.68
N PRO A 58 -9.50 -5.96 29.71
CA PRO A 58 -9.68 -5.57 31.10
C PRO A 58 -8.80 -4.40 31.52
N PHE A 59 -9.36 -3.46 32.26
CA PHE A 59 -8.64 -2.26 32.70
C PHE A 59 -7.32 -2.55 33.41
N GLU A 60 -7.27 -3.60 34.24
CA GLU A 60 -6.07 -3.98 34.99
C GLU A 60 -4.89 -4.36 34.06
N ILE A 61 -5.16 -5.08 32.98
CA ILE A 61 -4.16 -5.44 31.96
C ILE A 61 -3.77 -4.21 31.14
N MET A 62 -4.78 -3.44 30.72
CA MET A 62 -4.57 -2.25 29.88
C MET A 62 -3.77 -1.16 30.63
N LYS A 63 -4.04 -0.93 31.92
CA LYS A 63 -3.31 0.09 32.68
C LYS A 63 -1.83 -0.26 32.84
N ASN A 64 -1.51 -1.54 33.09
CA ASN A 64 -0.13 -2.00 33.23
C ASN A 64 0.62 -1.83 31.89
N TYR A 65 0.01 -2.30 30.81
CA TYR A 65 0.56 -2.15 29.46
C TYR A 65 0.81 -0.67 29.10
N ALA A 66 -0.21 0.20 29.29
CA ALA A 66 -0.09 1.62 28.94
C ALA A 66 0.95 2.36 29.82
N ALA A 67 1.05 2.01 31.08
CA ALA A 67 2.06 2.57 31.98
C ALA A 67 3.47 2.17 31.53
N MET A 68 3.66 0.89 31.18
CA MET A 68 4.96 0.39 30.72
C MET A 68 5.36 0.96 29.33
N ASP A 69 4.42 1.16 28.41
CA ASP A 69 4.67 1.87 27.15
C ASP A 69 5.27 3.25 27.40
N ALA A 70 4.74 4.00 28.35
CA ALA A 70 5.25 5.32 28.72
C ALA A 70 6.65 5.24 29.35
N VAL A 71 6.85 4.35 30.31
CA VAL A 71 8.15 4.15 30.97
C VAL A 71 9.23 3.74 29.98
N VAL A 72 8.96 2.73 29.17
CA VAL A 72 9.92 2.22 28.17
C VAL A 72 10.24 3.30 27.12
N THR A 73 9.23 4.04 26.67
CA THR A 73 9.42 5.16 25.73
C THR A 73 10.34 6.22 26.32
N PHE A 74 10.17 6.55 27.59
CA PHE A 74 11.02 7.53 28.28
C PHE A 74 12.46 7.05 28.44
N LEU A 75 12.66 5.80 28.87
CA LEU A 75 14.01 5.20 28.99
C LEU A 75 14.76 5.16 27.65
N LEU A 76 14.05 4.79 26.58
CA LEU A 76 14.60 4.80 25.23
C LEU A 76 14.92 6.22 24.76
N PHE A 77 14.07 7.20 25.11
CA PHE A 77 14.35 8.60 24.79
C PHE A 77 15.64 9.05 25.43
N GLU A 78 15.83 8.89 26.76
CA GLU A 78 17.03 9.28 27.46
C GLU A 78 18.29 8.62 26.86
N LYS A 79 18.20 7.32 26.55
CA LYS A 79 19.32 6.56 25.96
C LYS A 79 19.73 7.10 24.59
N PHE A 80 18.74 7.29 23.70
CA PHE A 80 19.00 7.75 22.33
C PHE A 80 19.35 9.23 22.28
N GLU A 81 18.79 10.06 23.16
CA GLU A 81 19.16 11.47 23.27
C GLU A 81 20.65 11.64 23.64
N LYS A 82 21.09 10.93 24.68
CA LYS A 82 22.52 10.91 25.05
C LYS A 82 23.43 10.44 23.91
N ALA A 83 22.96 9.54 23.08
CA ALA A 83 23.73 9.02 21.95
C ALA A 83 23.77 10.02 20.78
N ILE A 84 22.62 10.61 20.41
CA ILE A 84 22.53 11.51 19.25
C ILE A 84 23.24 12.86 19.51
N LEU A 85 23.23 13.34 20.75
CA LEU A 85 23.94 14.57 21.17
C LEU A 85 25.46 14.49 20.99
N LYS A 86 26.04 13.31 20.92
CA LYS A 86 27.47 13.10 20.64
C LYS A 86 27.86 13.40 19.19
N ASN A 87 26.89 13.52 18.30
CA ASN A 87 27.11 13.79 16.88
C ASN A 87 26.27 14.99 16.45
N GLU A 88 26.86 16.15 16.35
CA GLU A 88 26.19 17.41 16.02
C GLU A 88 25.43 17.35 14.69
N LYS A 89 25.96 16.65 13.67
CA LYS A 89 25.29 16.52 12.37
C LYS A 89 24.03 15.66 12.47
N LEU A 90 24.08 14.52 13.17
CA LEU A 90 22.91 13.68 13.38
C LEU A 90 21.86 14.42 14.23
N TYR A 91 22.28 15.12 15.26
CA TYR A 91 21.37 15.91 16.09
C TYR A 91 20.71 17.03 15.27
N TRP A 92 21.48 17.71 14.42
CA TRP A 92 20.94 18.75 13.54
C TRP A 92 19.88 18.20 12.58
N VAL A 93 20.15 17.07 11.91
CA VAL A 93 19.18 16.39 11.03
C VAL A 93 17.95 15.96 11.80
N TYR A 94 18.11 15.32 12.96
CA TYR A 94 17.00 14.92 13.79
C TYR A 94 16.10 16.11 14.16
N LYS A 95 16.69 17.17 14.70
CA LYS A 95 15.94 18.33 15.21
C LYS A 95 15.33 19.18 14.10
N ASN A 96 16.09 19.50 13.05
CA ASN A 96 15.69 20.49 12.07
C ASN A 96 15.02 19.88 10.83
N LEU A 97 15.24 18.60 10.55
CA LEU A 97 14.62 17.92 9.42
C LEU A 97 13.53 16.92 9.85
N LEU A 98 13.86 15.97 10.74
CA LEU A 98 12.90 14.91 11.06
C LEU A 98 11.78 15.40 11.98
N ILE A 99 12.07 16.18 13.01
CA ILE A 99 11.03 16.71 13.92
C ILE A 99 10.17 17.75 13.22
N GLU A 100 10.75 18.67 12.46
CA GLU A 100 9.99 19.65 11.68
C GLU A 100 9.21 18.98 10.54
N GLY A 101 9.81 17.96 9.89
CA GLY A 101 9.12 17.11 8.92
C GLY A 101 7.91 16.38 9.53
N CYS A 102 8.04 15.87 10.76
CA CYS A 102 6.94 15.25 11.47
C CYS A 102 5.77 16.23 11.72
N ARG A 103 6.08 17.46 12.16
CA ARG A 103 5.09 18.53 12.36
C ARG A 103 4.40 18.91 11.06
N PHE A 104 5.16 19.08 9.99
CA PHE A 104 4.63 19.37 8.65
C PHE A 104 3.72 18.25 8.16
N LEU A 105 4.17 16.99 8.26
CA LEU A 105 3.38 15.85 7.80
C LEU A 105 2.12 15.66 8.65
N ALA A 106 2.14 15.93 9.94
CA ALA A 106 0.93 15.91 10.77
C ALA A 106 -0.14 16.89 10.27
N GLN A 107 0.26 18.09 9.81
CA GLN A 107 -0.67 19.03 9.18
C GLN A 107 -1.16 18.54 7.82
N VAL A 108 -0.27 17.98 6.98
CA VAL A 108 -0.65 17.39 5.69
C VAL A 108 -1.65 16.27 5.86
N GLU A 109 -1.39 15.35 6.78
CA GLU A 109 -2.28 14.22 7.11
C GLU A 109 -3.63 14.69 7.66
N SER A 110 -3.63 15.67 8.56
CA SER A 110 -4.85 16.25 9.11
C SER A 110 -5.70 16.93 8.01
N ASN A 111 -5.05 17.67 7.13
CA ASN A 111 -5.74 18.34 6.02
C ASN A 111 -6.33 17.33 5.02
N GLY A 112 -5.61 16.27 4.69
CA GLY A 112 -5.99 15.31 3.66
C GLY A 112 -6.21 15.94 2.29
N VAL A 113 -6.50 15.12 1.30
CA VAL A 113 -6.72 15.52 -0.10
C VAL A 113 -8.20 15.40 -0.46
N PRO A 114 -8.87 16.49 -0.89
CA PRO A 114 -10.29 16.46 -1.23
C PRO A 114 -10.51 15.79 -2.59
N PHE A 115 -11.48 14.86 -2.63
CA PHE A 115 -11.90 14.16 -3.83
C PHE A 115 -13.37 14.50 -4.18
N ASP A 116 -13.67 14.49 -5.46
CA ASP A 116 -15.04 14.58 -5.98
C ASP A 116 -15.64 13.17 -6.06
N ALA A 117 -16.49 12.83 -5.10
CA ALA A 117 -17.13 11.51 -5.04
C ALA A 117 -18.00 11.22 -6.29
N THR A 118 -18.65 12.22 -6.85
CA THR A 118 -19.49 12.07 -8.05
C THR A 118 -18.62 11.73 -9.26
N ARG A 119 -17.50 12.42 -9.43
CA ARG A 119 -16.54 12.11 -10.50
C ARG A 119 -15.90 10.74 -10.33
N LEU A 120 -15.62 10.34 -9.09
CA LEU A 120 -15.10 8.99 -8.80
C LEU A 120 -16.10 7.91 -9.21
N GLN A 121 -17.38 8.04 -8.84
CA GLN A 121 -18.44 7.10 -9.22
C GLN A 121 -18.61 7.03 -10.73
N PHE A 122 -18.62 8.17 -11.40
CA PHE A 122 -18.67 8.22 -12.86
C PHE A 122 -17.43 7.55 -13.49
N GLY A 123 -16.25 7.83 -12.95
CA GLY A 123 -15.00 7.22 -13.39
C GLY A 123 -14.99 5.70 -13.22
N GLN A 124 -15.53 5.18 -12.08
CA GLN A 124 -15.68 3.74 -11.86
C GLN A 124 -16.59 3.09 -12.90
N LYS A 125 -17.75 3.69 -13.16
CA LYS A 125 -18.72 3.17 -14.13
C LYS A 125 -18.10 3.14 -15.53
N ARG A 126 -17.55 4.25 -15.98
CA ARG A 126 -16.90 4.36 -17.30
C ARG A 126 -15.74 3.37 -17.44
N MET A 127 -14.90 3.24 -16.41
CA MET A 127 -13.80 2.28 -16.43
C MET A 127 -14.29 0.83 -16.53
N GLN A 128 -15.43 0.49 -15.91
CA GLN A 128 -16.04 -0.82 -16.05
C GLN A 128 -16.54 -1.06 -17.48
N GLU A 129 -17.23 -0.07 -18.07
CA GLU A 129 -17.68 -0.14 -19.47
C GLU A 129 -16.49 -0.31 -20.44
N ASP A 130 -15.40 0.42 -20.20
CA ASP A 130 -14.17 0.30 -20.99
C ASP A 130 -13.48 -1.07 -20.82
N ILE A 131 -13.55 -1.67 -19.64
CA ILE A 131 -13.03 -3.04 -19.39
C ILE A 131 -13.89 -4.06 -20.11
N ASP A 132 -15.21 -3.95 -19.99
CA ASP A 132 -16.16 -4.89 -20.60
C ASP A 132 -16.02 -4.89 -22.12
N ALA A 133 -15.91 -3.71 -22.73
CA ALA A 133 -15.66 -3.57 -24.16
C ALA A 133 -14.32 -4.17 -24.61
N ALA A 134 -13.25 -3.98 -23.84
CA ALA A 134 -11.95 -4.56 -24.14
C ALA A 134 -11.95 -6.09 -23.99
N VAL A 135 -12.64 -6.61 -22.99
CA VAL A 135 -12.83 -8.05 -22.78
C VAL A 135 -13.69 -8.66 -23.89
N GLU A 136 -14.76 -7.99 -24.32
CA GLU A 136 -15.59 -8.43 -25.44
C GLU A 136 -14.75 -8.50 -26.74
N LYS A 137 -13.97 -7.45 -27.03
CA LYS A 137 -13.04 -7.47 -28.17
C LYS A 137 -12.06 -8.63 -28.08
N LEU A 138 -11.45 -8.87 -26.91
CA LEU A 138 -10.53 -9.97 -26.68
C LEU A 138 -11.22 -11.33 -26.91
N ASN A 139 -12.44 -11.49 -26.41
CA ASN A 139 -13.24 -12.72 -26.57
C ASN A 139 -13.74 -12.93 -28.02
N SER A 140 -13.65 -11.94 -28.89
CA SER A 140 -14.03 -12.07 -30.30
C SER A 140 -13.02 -12.84 -31.13
N TYR A 141 -11.78 -12.98 -30.65
CA TYR A 141 -10.72 -13.71 -31.35
C TYR A 141 -10.99 -15.22 -31.37
N PRO A 142 -10.79 -15.92 -32.52
CA PRO A 142 -11.02 -17.36 -32.66
C PRO A 142 -10.25 -18.18 -31.61
N GLU A 143 -8.99 -17.85 -31.36
CA GLU A 143 -8.10 -18.54 -30.43
C GLU A 143 -8.62 -18.43 -28.99
N VAL A 144 -9.10 -17.24 -28.61
CA VAL A 144 -9.68 -16.98 -27.27
C VAL A 144 -11.01 -17.72 -27.12
N ARG A 145 -11.87 -17.72 -28.16
CA ARG A 145 -13.12 -18.49 -28.16
C ARG A 145 -12.87 -19.99 -28.02
N GLN A 146 -11.89 -20.51 -28.75
CA GLN A 146 -11.51 -21.91 -28.65
C GLN A 146 -11.00 -22.25 -27.24
N PHE A 147 -10.15 -21.39 -26.68
CA PHE A 147 -9.67 -21.54 -25.31
C PHE A 147 -10.82 -21.58 -24.30
N ILE A 148 -11.75 -20.62 -24.38
CA ILE A 148 -12.93 -20.54 -23.49
C ILE A 148 -13.78 -21.81 -23.63
N LYS A 149 -14.01 -22.31 -24.84
CA LYS A 149 -14.78 -23.53 -25.09
C LYS A 149 -14.16 -24.76 -24.42
N VAL A 150 -12.83 -24.87 -24.43
CA VAL A 150 -12.10 -26.02 -23.89
C VAL A 150 -11.89 -25.90 -22.38
N LYS A 151 -11.59 -24.70 -21.87
CA LYS A 151 -11.20 -24.46 -20.46
C LYS A 151 -12.35 -23.94 -19.58
N GLY A 152 -13.51 -23.64 -20.15
CA GLY A 152 -14.69 -23.16 -19.42
C GLY A 152 -14.69 -21.68 -19.05
N GLY A 153 -13.66 -20.92 -19.43
CA GLY A 153 -13.52 -19.48 -19.18
C GLY A 153 -12.11 -18.96 -19.38
N PHE A 154 -11.99 -17.64 -19.48
CA PHE A 154 -10.70 -16.97 -19.60
C PHE A 154 -10.57 -15.79 -18.63
N ASN A 155 -9.51 -15.79 -17.84
CA ASN A 155 -9.16 -14.69 -16.94
C ASN A 155 -7.85 -14.04 -17.40
N PRO A 156 -7.87 -12.82 -17.96
CA PRO A 156 -6.66 -12.11 -18.43
C PRO A 156 -5.62 -11.84 -17.33
N ASN A 157 -5.99 -11.96 -16.06
CA ASN A 157 -5.06 -11.80 -14.94
C ASN A 157 -4.38 -13.11 -14.52
N SER A 158 -4.84 -14.26 -15.01
CA SER A 158 -4.25 -15.57 -14.71
C SER A 158 -3.01 -15.82 -15.56
N THR A 159 -1.83 -15.79 -14.95
CA THR A 159 -0.55 -16.06 -15.65
C THR A 159 -0.49 -17.47 -16.25
N VAL A 160 -1.14 -18.45 -15.63
CA VAL A 160 -1.23 -19.83 -16.12
C VAL A 160 -2.08 -19.88 -17.40
N GLN A 161 -3.29 -19.32 -17.36
CA GLN A 161 -4.18 -19.30 -18.52
C GLN A 161 -3.57 -18.50 -19.69
N LEU A 162 -2.86 -17.40 -19.38
CA LEU A 162 -2.18 -16.61 -20.42
C LEU A 162 -1.09 -17.38 -21.13
N ARG A 163 -0.27 -18.14 -20.39
CA ARG A 163 0.76 -18.97 -21.03
C ARG A 163 0.15 -19.97 -21.99
N THR A 164 -0.86 -20.69 -21.54
CA THR A 164 -1.58 -21.64 -22.38
C THR A 164 -2.21 -20.95 -23.60
N LEU A 165 -2.92 -19.84 -23.40
CA LEU A 165 -3.52 -19.10 -24.52
C LEU A 165 -2.48 -18.65 -25.54
N LEU A 166 -1.45 -17.92 -25.09
CA LEU A 166 -0.49 -17.27 -25.99
C LEU A 166 0.43 -18.25 -26.70
N PHE A 167 0.89 -19.30 -26.00
CA PHE A 167 1.90 -20.19 -26.56
C PHE A 167 1.32 -21.45 -27.23
N GLU A 168 0.14 -21.94 -26.75
CA GLU A 168 -0.47 -23.17 -27.28
C GLU A 168 -1.62 -22.90 -28.27
N TYR A 169 -2.44 -21.84 -28.04
CA TYR A 169 -3.57 -21.52 -28.90
C TYR A 169 -3.27 -20.45 -29.96
N VAL A 170 -2.58 -19.38 -29.57
CA VAL A 170 -2.16 -18.33 -30.52
C VAL A 170 -0.87 -18.73 -31.26
N GLY A 171 -0.05 -19.59 -30.66
CA GLY A 171 1.17 -20.10 -31.26
C GLY A 171 2.36 -19.14 -31.20
N LEU A 172 2.35 -18.16 -30.29
CA LEU A 172 3.47 -17.24 -30.12
C LEU A 172 4.67 -17.93 -29.45
N ALA A 173 5.88 -17.55 -29.84
CA ALA A 173 7.09 -18.03 -29.16
C ALA A 173 7.31 -17.31 -27.82
N PRO A 174 7.69 -18.03 -26.75
CA PRO A 174 8.07 -17.38 -25.48
C PRO A 174 9.24 -16.43 -25.66
N THR A 175 9.22 -15.28 -24.95
CA THR A 175 10.28 -14.25 -25.03
C THR A 175 11.62 -14.65 -24.42
N GLY A 176 11.74 -15.85 -23.87
CA GLY A 176 12.92 -16.35 -23.15
C GLY A 176 13.02 -15.88 -21.69
N LYS A 177 12.23 -14.89 -21.27
CA LYS A 177 12.19 -14.44 -19.87
C LYS A 177 11.44 -15.45 -19.01
N LYS A 178 12.05 -15.87 -17.90
CA LYS A 178 11.47 -16.82 -16.95
C LYS A 178 11.02 -16.14 -15.65
N THR A 179 10.03 -16.70 -15.00
CA THR A 179 9.62 -16.36 -13.63
C THR A 179 10.58 -17.01 -12.62
N GLY A 180 10.53 -16.60 -11.36
CA GLY A 180 11.31 -17.24 -10.29
C GLY A 180 11.04 -18.74 -10.11
N THR A 181 9.93 -19.27 -10.64
CA THR A 181 9.58 -20.69 -10.66
C THR A 181 9.99 -21.41 -11.96
N GLY A 182 10.72 -20.72 -12.87
CA GLY A 182 11.20 -21.28 -14.12
C GLY A 182 10.18 -21.29 -15.28
N ALA A 183 8.95 -20.87 -15.07
CA ALA A 183 7.93 -20.80 -16.12
C ALA A 183 8.13 -19.56 -17.00
N ASP A 184 7.63 -19.61 -18.25
CA ASP A 184 7.70 -18.47 -19.16
C ASP A 184 6.93 -17.27 -18.61
N SER A 185 7.57 -16.08 -18.68
CA SER A 185 6.98 -14.85 -18.15
C SER A 185 5.89 -14.33 -19.09
N THR A 186 4.78 -13.87 -18.50
CA THR A 186 3.71 -13.11 -19.17
C THR A 186 3.52 -11.76 -18.47
N ASP A 187 4.63 -11.17 -17.99
CA ASP A 187 4.63 -9.82 -17.43
C ASP A 187 4.45 -8.75 -18.53
N ALA A 188 4.33 -7.50 -18.11
CA ALA A 188 4.05 -6.40 -19.03
C ALA A 188 5.13 -6.27 -20.13
N GLU A 189 6.41 -6.46 -19.79
CA GLU A 189 7.52 -6.39 -20.73
C GLU A 189 7.46 -7.53 -21.77
N SER A 190 7.18 -8.75 -21.31
CA SER A 190 7.03 -9.92 -22.20
C SER A 190 5.83 -9.75 -23.13
N LEU A 191 4.67 -9.30 -22.59
CA LEU A 191 3.49 -9.05 -23.42
C LEU A 191 3.73 -7.92 -24.42
N GLN A 192 4.48 -6.87 -24.06
CA GLN A 192 4.79 -5.77 -24.97
C GLN A 192 5.68 -6.20 -26.14
N LYS A 193 6.61 -7.13 -25.92
CA LYS A 193 7.41 -7.75 -27.01
C LYS A 193 6.53 -8.58 -27.94
N LEU A 194 5.61 -9.38 -27.37
CA LEU A 194 4.69 -10.22 -28.15
C LEU A 194 3.61 -9.40 -28.90
N ALA A 195 3.32 -8.17 -28.46
CA ALA A 195 2.38 -7.29 -29.13
C ALA A 195 2.81 -6.87 -30.53
N SER A 196 4.11 -6.98 -30.89
CA SER A 196 4.59 -6.77 -32.25
C SER A 196 4.23 -7.91 -33.18
N GLU A 197 3.91 -9.09 -32.68
CA GLU A 197 3.61 -10.29 -33.44
C GLU A 197 2.11 -10.57 -33.58
N HIS A 198 1.32 -10.16 -32.57
CA HIS A 198 -0.13 -10.41 -32.52
C HIS A 198 -0.85 -9.35 -31.69
N GLU A 199 -2.13 -9.04 -31.97
CA GLU A 199 -2.92 -8.04 -31.24
C GLU A 199 -3.40 -8.52 -29.85
N ILE A 200 -3.55 -9.82 -29.63
CA ILE A 200 -4.04 -10.38 -28.34
C ILE A 200 -3.18 -9.94 -27.15
N PRO A 201 -1.82 -9.98 -27.17
CA PRO A 201 -1.01 -9.47 -26.06
C PRO A 201 -1.24 -8.00 -25.73
N GLU A 202 -1.44 -7.14 -26.76
CA GLU A 202 -1.75 -5.72 -26.55
C GLU A 202 -3.10 -5.51 -25.84
N LEU A 203 -4.14 -6.22 -26.29
CA LEU A 203 -5.47 -6.19 -25.65
C LEU A 203 -5.43 -6.70 -24.20
N ILE A 204 -4.62 -7.73 -23.94
CA ILE A 204 -4.42 -8.24 -22.57
C ILE A 204 -3.76 -7.17 -21.69
N LEU A 205 -2.75 -6.46 -22.20
CA LEU A 205 -2.12 -5.34 -21.49
C LEU A 205 -3.12 -4.24 -21.18
N GLU A 206 -3.94 -3.87 -22.16
CA GLU A 206 -5.00 -2.86 -22.03
C GLU A 206 -6.00 -3.25 -20.92
N VAL A 207 -6.54 -4.48 -20.98
CA VAL A 207 -7.46 -4.99 -19.96
C VAL A 207 -6.83 -4.97 -18.56
N ARG A 208 -5.60 -5.49 -18.44
CA ARG A 208 -4.87 -5.52 -17.15
C ARG A 208 -4.63 -4.12 -16.58
N GLN A 209 -4.25 -3.15 -17.42
CA GLN A 209 -4.02 -1.77 -17.00
C GLN A 209 -5.32 -1.13 -16.50
N LYS A 210 -6.43 -1.27 -17.22
CA LYS A 210 -7.74 -0.75 -16.85
C LYS A 210 -8.26 -1.39 -15.56
N VAL A 211 -8.17 -2.72 -15.44
CA VAL A 211 -8.54 -3.46 -14.22
C VAL A 211 -7.69 -2.99 -13.04
N LYS A 212 -6.38 -2.82 -13.19
CA LYS A 212 -5.50 -2.32 -12.14
C LYS A 212 -5.91 -0.92 -11.67
N ILE A 213 -6.19 0.00 -12.61
CA ILE A 213 -6.63 1.35 -12.27
C ILE A 213 -7.94 1.32 -11.49
N LYS A 214 -8.92 0.55 -11.96
CA LYS A 214 -10.20 0.40 -11.29
C LYS A 214 -10.04 -0.19 -9.90
N THR A 215 -9.48 -1.40 -9.79
CA THR A 215 -9.46 -2.15 -8.53
C THR A 215 -8.47 -1.62 -7.50
N THR A 216 -7.35 -1.04 -7.94
CA THR A 216 -6.31 -0.54 -7.02
C THR A 216 -6.62 0.88 -6.55
N TYR A 217 -7.26 1.70 -7.37
CA TYR A 217 -7.48 3.10 -7.07
C TYR A 217 -8.97 3.47 -6.97
N LEU A 218 -9.72 3.40 -8.06
CA LEU A 218 -11.09 3.90 -8.09
C LEU A 218 -12.00 3.21 -7.08
N ASP A 219 -11.93 1.88 -6.99
CA ASP A 219 -12.75 1.10 -6.06
C ASP A 219 -12.33 1.25 -4.59
N LYS A 220 -11.09 1.70 -4.34
CA LYS A 220 -10.57 1.87 -2.98
C LYS A 220 -10.67 3.30 -2.46
N ILE A 221 -10.69 4.29 -3.32
CA ILE A 221 -10.74 5.70 -2.89
C ILE A 221 -12.05 6.00 -2.18
N ILE A 222 -13.21 5.66 -2.76
CA ILE A 222 -14.53 6.00 -2.19
C ILE A 222 -14.70 5.46 -0.76
N PRO A 223 -14.48 4.17 -0.48
CA PRO A 223 -14.62 3.66 0.89
C PRO A 223 -13.53 4.17 1.84
N ALA A 224 -12.45 4.74 1.31
CA ALA A 224 -11.37 5.33 2.10
C ALA A 224 -11.59 6.80 2.44
N LEU A 225 -12.55 7.48 1.77
CA LEU A 225 -12.88 8.87 2.07
C LEU A 225 -13.45 8.98 3.49
N ASP A 226 -13.02 10.01 4.19
CA ASP A 226 -13.62 10.41 5.45
C ASP A 226 -14.94 11.17 5.21
N MET A 227 -15.70 11.44 6.26
CA MET A 227 -17.03 12.09 6.18
C MET A 227 -17.00 13.46 5.51
N ASP A 228 -15.85 14.13 5.51
CA ASP A 228 -15.63 15.44 4.85
C ASP A 228 -15.23 15.33 3.37
N GLY A 229 -15.26 14.12 2.80
CA GLY A 229 -14.89 13.85 1.41
C GLY A 229 -13.39 13.93 1.13
N ARG A 230 -12.56 13.81 2.16
CA ARG A 230 -11.11 13.84 2.04
C ARG A 230 -10.49 12.47 2.24
N LEU A 231 -9.46 12.19 1.48
CA LEU A 231 -8.62 11.02 1.66
C LEU A 231 -7.41 11.42 2.51
N ARG A 232 -7.22 10.68 3.60
CA ARG A 232 -6.07 10.83 4.51
C ARG A 232 -5.21 9.58 4.43
N THR A 233 -3.91 9.79 4.34
CA THR A 233 -2.88 8.75 4.36
C THR A 233 -1.86 9.08 5.43
N HIS A 234 -1.15 8.11 5.95
CA HIS A 234 -0.04 8.33 6.88
C HIS A 234 1.28 8.34 6.12
N PHE A 235 2.15 9.29 6.45
CA PHE A 235 3.50 9.37 5.92
C PHE A 235 4.53 8.95 6.97
N ASN A 236 5.43 8.06 6.60
CA ASN A 236 6.48 7.58 7.48
C ASN A 236 7.83 8.16 7.07
N LEU A 237 8.47 8.86 7.98
CA LEU A 237 9.82 9.41 7.82
C LEU A 237 10.93 8.35 7.96
N HIS A 238 10.59 7.20 8.54
CA HIS A 238 11.51 6.10 8.88
C HIS A 238 11.24 4.83 8.08
N GLY A 239 10.43 4.91 7.02
CA GLY A 239 9.97 3.74 6.27
C GLY A 239 10.88 3.27 5.15
N THR A 240 12.01 3.95 4.91
CA THR A 240 12.96 3.61 3.83
C THR A 240 14.39 3.85 4.28
N THR A 241 15.34 3.06 3.76
CA THR A 241 16.78 3.25 4.01
C THR A 241 17.36 4.49 3.31
N SER A 242 16.67 5.02 2.31
CA SER A 242 17.14 6.14 1.48
C SER A 242 16.69 7.52 2.01
N GLY A 243 16.00 7.61 3.14
CA GLY A 243 15.43 8.85 3.66
C GLY A 243 14.21 9.37 2.89
N ARG A 244 13.69 8.61 1.91
CA ARG A 244 12.44 8.97 1.23
C ARG A 244 11.26 8.68 2.14
N LEU A 245 10.20 9.49 2.00
CA LEU A 245 8.93 9.19 2.64
C LEU A 245 8.34 7.89 2.10
N SER A 246 7.76 7.11 2.96
CA SER A 246 6.81 6.05 2.59
C SER A 246 5.42 6.41 3.10
N SER A 247 4.38 5.84 2.52
CA SER A 247 3.01 6.06 2.99
C SER A 247 2.30 4.76 3.31
N SER A 248 1.42 4.82 4.29
CA SER A 248 0.62 3.72 4.78
C SER A 248 -0.81 4.18 5.06
N GLY A 249 -1.71 3.27 5.50
CA GLY A 249 -3.09 3.57 5.79
C GLY A 249 -4.07 2.95 4.80
N LYS A 250 -5.27 3.52 4.69
CA LYS A 250 -6.36 2.98 3.85
C LYS A 250 -5.98 2.90 2.35
N LEU A 251 -5.20 3.87 1.88
CA LEU A 251 -4.68 3.92 0.51
C LEU A 251 -3.31 4.60 0.50
N ASN A 252 -2.35 4.00 -0.21
CA ASN A 252 -1.04 4.62 -0.42
C ASN A 252 -1.13 5.70 -1.51
N MET A 253 -1.19 6.97 -1.10
CA MET A 253 -1.33 8.08 -2.04
C MET A 253 -0.08 8.35 -2.89
N GLN A 254 1.10 7.90 -2.46
CA GLN A 254 2.33 8.02 -3.26
C GLN A 254 2.34 7.10 -4.49
N GLN A 255 1.45 6.09 -4.51
CA GLN A 255 1.30 5.16 -5.62
C GLN A 255 0.19 5.55 -6.60
N LEU A 256 -0.48 6.69 -6.41
CA LEU A 256 -1.47 7.16 -7.38
C LEU A 256 -0.85 7.30 -8.77
N PRO A 257 -1.53 6.80 -9.83
CA PRO A 257 -0.96 6.80 -11.17
C PRO A 257 -0.71 8.23 -11.64
N ARG A 258 0.55 8.51 -12.03
CA ARG A 258 1.01 9.87 -12.36
C ARG A 258 0.23 10.47 -13.52
N ASP A 259 -0.02 9.67 -14.54
CA ASP A 259 -0.53 10.14 -15.83
C ASP A 259 -1.98 9.67 -16.11
N ASN A 260 -2.72 9.25 -15.06
CA ASN A 260 -4.11 8.83 -15.23
C ASN A 260 -5.09 9.97 -14.91
N PRO A 261 -5.71 10.59 -15.93
CA PRO A 261 -6.62 11.70 -15.73
C PRO A 261 -7.91 11.30 -14.99
N THR A 262 -8.34 10.04 -15.08
CA THR A 262 -9.54 9.54 -14.40
C THR A 262 -9.38 9.57 -12.88
N VAL A 263 -8.21 9.19 -12.36
CA VAL A 263 -7.95 9.22 -10.91
C VAL A 263 -7.59 10.64 -10.45
N LYS A 264 -6.61 11.28 -11.08
CA LYS A 264 -6.18 12.64 -10.71
C LYS A 264 -7.24 13.71 -10.95
N GLY A 265 -8.03 13.55 -12.01
CA GLY A 265 -9.13 14.47 -12.30
C GLY A 265 -10.26 14.46 -11.27
N CYS A 266 -10.26 13.50 -10.35
CA CYS A 266 -11.18 13.46 -9.21
C CYS A 266 -10.69 14.26 -8.00
N ILE A 267 -9.41 14.68 -7.97
CA ILE A 267 -8.89 15.59 -6.95
C ILE A 267 -9.43 17.00 -7.28
N LYS A 268 -10.05 17.66 -6.30
CA LYS A 268 -10.58 19.00 -6.50
C LYS A 268 -10.09 19.97 -5.43
N ALA A 269 -9.86 21.22 -5.83
CA ALA A 269 -9.62 22.28 -4.87
C ALA A 269 -10.93 22.62 -4.12
N LYS A 270 -10.80 23.09 -2.87
CA LYS A 270 -11.90 23.73 -2.14
C LYS A 270 -12.38 24.96 -2.91
N ALA A 271 -13.66 25.31 -2.78
CA ALA A 271 -14.22 26.50 -3.43
C ALA A 271 -13.36 27.75 -3.14
N GLY A 272 -13.04 28.51 -4.17
CA GLY A 272 -12.15 29.67 -4.10
C GLY A 272 -10.64 29.38 -4.11
N ASN A 273 -10.24 28.11 -4.07
CA ASN A 273 -8.82 27.70 -4.09
C ASN A 273 -8.44 27.03 -5.43
N LYS A 274 -7.13 26.90 -5.65
CA LYS A 274 -6.54 26.18 -6.79
C LYS A 274 -5.59 25.11 -6.28
N ILE A 275 -5.43 24.05 -7.06
CA ILE A 275 -4.35 23.07 -6.86
C ILE A 275 -3.10 23.61 -7.55
N VAL A 276 -1.99 23.66 -6.83
CA VAL A 276 -0.68 24.04 -7.36
C VAL A 276 0.20 22.80 -7.32
N ALA A 277 0.80 22.46 -8.45
CA ALA A 277 1.83 21.43 -8.56
C ALA A 277 3.18 22.13 -8.77
N MET A 278 4.16 21.77 -7.95
CA MET A 278 5.55 22.27 -8.06
C MET A 278 6.48 21.06 -8.06
N ASP A 279 7.43 21.04 -9.00
CA ASP A 279 8.53 20.08 -9.07
C ASP A 279 9.82 20.71 -8.53
#